data_63bccf8a4f587166ce921947cfd1613e
#
_entry.id   63bccf8a4f587166ce921947cfd1613e
#
_cell.length_a   1.000
_cell.length_b   1.000
_cell.length_c   1.000
_cell.angle_alpha   90.00
_cell.angle_beta   90.00
_cell.angle_gamma   90.00
#
_symmetry.space_group_name_H-M   'P 1'
#
loop_
_entity.id
_entity.type
_entity.pdbx_description
1 polymer ?
#
loop_
_entity_poly.entity_id
_entity_poly.type
_entity_poly.pdbx_seq_one_letter_code
_entity_poly.pdbx_strand_id
1 'polypeptide(L)'
;EYFVKAMMEHNGLSYDDVTMQDVGFDLNTSLISGNVDAVIGTYINHEYPALQKEGYDVTYFDITKEGCPDYEELVLVTGENQVKNESDKLARFIRASRKGFQDVLDDPQGCLQILLNNQDKANYPLDSEVEEKSMEILLPLMADNSADFLTINKESWQNTADWLLKMGIITKAADIDALVTDIPQ
;
A
#
# COMPACT_ATOMS: atom_id res chain seq x y z
N GLU A 1 11.28 9.78 4.16
CA GLU A 1 12.34 10.75 3.81
C GLU A 1 12.59 10.77 2.29
N TYR A 2 13.02 9.68 1.66
CA TYR A 2 13.42 9.65 0.24
C TYR A 2 12.26 9.99 -0.72
N PHE A 3 11.04 9.60 -0.43
CA PHE A 3 9.87 10.01 -1.24
C PHE A 3 9.69 11.53 -1.19
N VAL A 4 9.75 12.14 0.00
CA VAL A 4 9.64 13.61 0.13
C VAL A 4 10.76 14.30 -0.64
N LYS A 5 11.99 13.80 -0.56
CA LYS A 5 13.10 14.33 -1.35
C LYS A 5 12.84 14.25 -2.85
N ALA A 6 12.37 13.11 -3.35
CA ALA A 6 12.03 12.93 -4.77
C ALA A 6 10.90 13.87 -5.21
N MET A 7 9.86 14.02 -4.40
CA MET A 7 8.75 14.94 -4.66
C MET A 7 9.20 16.41 -4.72
N MET A 8 10.05 16.84 -3.78
CA MET A 8 10.59 18.19 -3.76
C MET A 8 11.46 18.44 -5.02
N GLU A 9 12.39 17.54 -5.34
CA GLU A 9 13.24 17.64 -6.53
C GLU A 9 12.41 17.65 -7.83
N HIS A 10 11.37 16.81 -7.94
CA HIS A 10 10.48 16.77 -9.09
C HIS A 10 9.80 18.12 -9.34
N ASN A 11 9.38 18.80 -8.27
CA ASN A 11 8.74 20.10 -8.33
C ASN A 11 9.71 21.30 -8.33
N GLY A 12 11.01 21.05 -8.46
CA GLY A 12 12.03 22.11 -8.50
C GLY A 12 12.25 22.82 -7.16
N LEU A 13 11.89 22.17 -6.07
CA LEU A 13 12.04 22.63 -4.68
C LEU A 13 13.27 21.98 -4.03
N SER A 14 13.77 22.58 -2.97
CA SER A 14 14.85 22.01 -2.18
C SER A 14 14.31 21.14 -1.04
N TYR A 15 14.93 19.99 -0.81
CA TYR A 15 14.64 19.20 0.39
C TYR A 15 14.99 19.95 1.70
N ASP A 16 15.91 20.92 1.63
CA ASP A 16 16.27 21.78 2.77
C ASP A 16 15.14 22.74 3.18
N ASP A 17 14.11 22.91 2.33
CA ASP A 17 12.95 23.74 2.64
C ASP A 17 11.92 23.01 3.54
N VAL A 18 12.14 21.73 3.82
CA VAL A 18 11.27 20.92 4.68
C VAL A 18 12.00 20.40 5.91
N THR A 19 11.28 20.31 7.02
CA THR A 19 11.79 19.68 8.25
C THR A 19 11.05 18.38 8.49
N MET A 20 11.79 17.27 8.48
CA MET A 20 11.20 15.95 8.77
C MET A 20 11.12 15.73 10.27
N GLN A 21 9.94 15.31 10.73
CA GLN A 21 9.67 14.95 12.12
C GLN A 21 9.14 13.53 12.19
N ASP A 22 9.71 12.69 13.04
CA ASP A 22 9.16 11.36 13.33
C ASP A 22 7.97 11.52 14.29
N VAL A 23 6.79 11.12 13.81
CA VAL A 23 5.54 11.16 14.57
C VAL A 23 5.03 9.74 14.91
N GLY A 24 5.83 8.72 14.65
CA GLY A 24 5.45 7.33 14.86
C GLY A 24 4.23 6.94 14.05
N PHE A 25 3.24 6.32 14.72
CA PHE A 25 1.96 5.93 14.10
C PHE A 25 0.82 6.95 14.31
N ASP A 26 1.11 8.09 14.96
CA ASP A 26 0.11 9.12 15.26
C ASP A 26 -0.04 10.15 14.12
N LEU A 27 -0.13 9.66 12.87
CA LEU A 27 -0.14 10.47 11.65
C LEU A 27 -1.31 11.47 11.65
N ASN A 28 -2.54 10.99 11.78
CA ASN A 28 -3.74 11.84 11.76
C ASN A 28 -3.72 12.84 12.92
N THR A 29 -3.44 12.38 14.14
CA THR A 29 -3.39 13.24 15.33
C THR A 29 -2.34 14.36 15.18
N SER A 30 -1.17 14.04 14.63
CA SER A 30 -0.10 15.02 14.44
C SER A 30 -0.48 16.09 13.41
N LEU A 31 -1.17 15.69 12.33
CA LEU A 31 -1.65 16.60 11.29
C LEU A 31 -2.75 17.53 11.84
N ILE A 32 -3.81 16.97 12.45
CA ILE A 32 -4.96 17.76 12.91
C ILE A 32 -4.64 18.66 14.11
N SER A 33 -3.67 18.30 14.94
CA SER A 33 -3.19 19.17 16.03
C SER A 33 -2.28 20.31 15.57
N GLY A 34 -1.88 20.32 14.29
CA GLY A 34 -0.95 21.31 13.75
C GLY A 34 0.49 21.12 14.21
N ASN A 35 0.85 19.94 14.71
CA ASN A 35 2.23 19.62 15.04
C ASN A 35 3.11 19.49 13.79
N VAL A 36 2.50 19.10 12.68
CA VAL A 36 3.11 19.03 11.35
C VAL A 36 2.13 19.57 10.29
N ASP A 37 2.66 20.11 9.20
CA ASP A 37 1.87 20.67 8.10
C ASP A 37 1.40 19.60 7.11
N ALA A 38 2.14 18.48 7.02
CA ALA A 38 1.83 17.33 6.18
C ALA A 38 2.35 16.04 6.80
N VAL A 39 1.79 14.91 6.41
CA VAL A 39 2.24 13.57 6.80
C VAL A 39 2.48 12.71 5.56
N ILE A 40 3.38 11.75 5.66
CA ILE A 40 3.65 10.75 4.63
C ILE A 40 3.56 9.35 5.24
N GLY A 41 3.05 8.38 4.47
CA GLY A 41 2.80 7.01 4.95
C GLY A 41 1.33 6.74 5.26
N THR A 42 0.44 7.65 4.85
CA THR A 42 -1.02 7.50 4.93
C THR A 42 -1.56 6.80 3.69
N TYR A 43 -2.71 6.15 3.85
CA TYR A 43 -3.46 5.52 2.76
C TYR A 43 -4.65 6.38 2.32
N ILE A 44 -4.80 6.56 1.01
CA ILE A 44 -5.91 7.32 0.44
C ILE A 44 -7.28 6.68 0.72
N ASN A 45 -7.29 5.40 1.03
CA ASN A 45 -8.50 4.63 1.32
C ASN A 45 -8.79 4.51 2.83
N HIS A 46 -7.94 4.98 3.72
CA HIS A 46 -8.15 4.85 5.16
C HIS A 46 -8.01 6.19 5.91
N GLU A 47 -6.80 6.75 6.05
CA GLU A 47 -6.59 7.99 6.79
C GLU A 47 -7.31 9.18 6.16
N TYR A 48 -7.29 9.28 4.84
CA TYR A 48 -7.94 10.37 4.13
C TYR A 48 -9.46 10.39 4.35
N PRO A 49 -10.24 9.32 4.10
CA PRO A 49 -11.67 9.31 4.39
C PRO A 49 -11.98 9.42 5.89
N ALA A 50 -11.13 8.93 6.79
CA ALA A 50 -11.31 9.10 8.23
C ALA A 50 -11.25 10.58 8.63
N LEU A 51 -10.27 11.33 8.15
CA LEU A 51 -10.15 12.77 8.40
C LEU A 51 -11.32 13.56 7.80
N GLN A 52 -11.74 13.22 6.58
CA GLN A 52 -12.92 13.85 5.96
C GLN A 52 -14.21 13.60 6.76
N LYS A 53 -14.41 12.38 7.26
CA LYS A 53 -15.55 12.04 8.14
C LYS A 53 -15.56 12.88 9.41
N GLU A 54 -14.40 13.16 9.99
CA GLU A 54 -14.24 14.02 11.17
C GLU A 54 -14.40 15.51 10.84
N GLY A 55 -14.58 15.88 9.56
CA GLY A 55 -14.85 17.25 9.12
C GLY A 55 -13.58 18.06 8.85
N TYR A 56 -12.42 17.44 8.75
CA TYR A 56 -11.18 18.12 8.38
C TYR A 56 -11.10 18.33 6.87
N ASP A 57 -10.73 19.54 6.47
CA ASP A 57 -10.46 19.89 5.07
C ASP A 57 -9.01 19.51 4.73
N VAL A 58 -8.83 18.29 4.24
CA VAL A 58 -7.53 17.71 3.89
C VAL A 58 -7.46 17.34 2.42
N THR A 59 -6.28 17.41 1.86
CA THR A 59 -5.95 16.93 0.50
C THR A 59 -4.81 15.94 0.55
N TYR A 60 -4.55 15.25 -0.55
CA TYR A 60 -3.42 14.34 -0.68
C TYR A 60 -2.68 14.56 -2.00
N PHE A 61 -1.41 14.17 -2.02
CA PHE A 61 -0.58 14.10 -3.20
C PHE A 61 -0.36 12.63 -3.56
N ASP A 62 -0.67 12.30 -4.81
CA ASP A 62 -0.31 10.98 -5.36
C ASP A 62 1.18 10.98 -5.68
N ILE A 63 1.96 10.29 -4.88
CA ILE A 63 3.43 10.28 -4.99
C ILE A 63 3.93 9.79 -6.35
N THR A 64 3.15 8.97 -7.05
CA THR A 64 3.52 8.47 -8.39
C THR A 64 3.49 9.57 -9.45
N LYS A 65 2.71 10.63 -9.23
CA LYS A 65 2.66 11.84 -10.07
C LYS A 65 3.70 12.88 -9.68
N GLU A 66 4.34 12.68 -8.54
CA GLU A 66 5.28 13.62 -7.93
C GLU A 66 6.73 13.09 -7.96
N GLY A 67 7.07 12.28 -8.96
CA GLY A 67 8.44 11.80 -9.20
C GLY A 67 8.86 10.53 -8.46
N CYS A 68 7.94 9.88 -7.76
CA CYS A 68 8.19 8.57 -7.18
C CYS A 68 7.74 7.44 -8.13
N PRO A 69 8.33 6.26 -8.07
CA PRO A 69 7.87 5.13 -8.88
C PRO A 69 6.51 4.64 -8.43
N ASP A 70 5.77 4.04 -9.34
CA ASP A 70 4.68 3.14 -9.00
C ASP A 70 5.27 1.80 -8.54
N TYR A 71 5.02 1.40 -7.30
CA TYR A 71 5.65 0.24 -6.68
C TYR A 71 4.62 -0.64 -5.97
N GLU A 72 4.95 -1.91 -5.83
CA GLU A 72 4.15 -2.87 -5.10
C GLU A 72 4.28 -2.64 -3.59
N GLU A 73 3.27 -2.07 -2.96
CA GLU A 73 3.33 -1.65 -1.56
C GLU A 73 3.10 -2.81 -0.59
N LEU A 74 2.08 -3.62 -0.83
CA LEU A 74 1.78 -4.79 -0.02
C LEU A 74 2.07 -6.07 -0.80
N VAL A 75 2.97 -6.87 -0.27
CA VAL A 75 3.44 -8.09 -0.93
C VAL A 75 3.35 -9.30 0.00
N LEU A 76 3.18 -10.48 -0.57
CA LEU A 76 3.28 -11.73 0.17
C LEU A 76 4.75 -12.12 0.31
N VAL A 77 5.19 -12.34 1.54
CA VAL A 77 6.56 -12.76 1.86
C VAL A 77 6.56 -14.18 2.42
N THR A 78 7.48 -15.01 1.95
CA THR A 78 7.70 -16.37 2.48
C THR A 78 9.18 -16.70 2.49
N GLY A 79 9.56 -17.71 3.26
CA GLY A 79 10.95 -18.16 3.31
C GLY A 79 11.27 -19.15 2.18
N GLU A 80 12.54 -19.20 1.76
CA GLU A 80 13.02 -20.14 0.73
C GLU A 80 12.70 -21.62 1.04
N ASN A 81 12.72 -22.02 2.31
CA ASN A 81 12.40 -23.38 2.71
C ASN A 81 10.94 -23.74 2.43
N GLN A 82 10.00 -22.78 2.62
CA GLN A 82 8.60 -22.96 2.29
C GLN A 82 8.41 -23.06 0.77
N VAL A 83 9.09 -22.22 -0.01
CA VAL A 83 9.07 -22.31 -1.47
C VAL A 83 9.54 -23.69 -1.94
N LYS A 84 10.64 -24.19 -1.40
CA LYS A 84 11.24 -25.49 -1.82
C LYS A 84 10.44 -26.71 -1.37
N ASN A 85 9.89 -26.69 -0.15
CA ASN A 85 9.36 -27.89 0.48
C ASN A 85 7.83 -27.88 0.66
N GLU A 86 7.18 -26.71 0.57
CA GLU A 86 5.75 -26.52 0.81
C GLU A 86 5.05 -25.75 -0.33
N SER A 87 5.56 -25.86 -1.56
CA SER A 87 5.04 -25.11 -2.72
C SER A 87 3.55 -25.36 -2.97
N ASP A 88 3.04 -26.59 -2.76
CA ASP A 88 1.60 -26.88 -2.85
C ASP A 88 0.77 -26.11 -1.82
N LYS A 89 1.28 -25.95 -0.61
CA LYS A 89 0.60 -25.14 0.44
C LYS A 89 0.52 -23.67 0.03
N LEU A 90 1.62 -23.11 -0.50
CA LEU A 90 1.65 -21.75 -1.00
C LEU A 90 0.69 -21.56 -2.18
N ALA A 91 0.69 -22.49 -3.13
CA ALA A 91 -0.23 -22.47 -4.27
C ALA A 91 -1.70 -22.51 -3.83
N ARG A 92 -2.04 -23.35 -2.84
CA ARG A 92 -3.41 -23.39 -2.29
C ARG A 92 -3.80 -22.09 -1.60
N PHE A 93 -2.87 -21.45 -0.88
CA PHE A 93 -3.10 -20.14 -0.25
C PHE A 93 -3.39 -19.08 -1.32
N ILE A 94 -2.55 -18.98 -2.37
CA ILE A 94 -2.74 -18.02 -3.47
C ILE A 94 -4.08 -18.25 -4.18
N ARG A 95 -4.44 -19.51 -4.50
CA ARG A 95 -5.74 -19.82 -5.12
C ARG A 95 -6.91 -19.40 -4.22
N ALA A 96 -6.83 -19.66 -2.92
CA ALA A 96 -7.87 -19.26 -1.98
C ALA A 96 -8.00 -17.72 -1.87
N SER A 97 -6.86 -17.02 -1.84
CA SER A 97 -6.83 -15.55 -1.80
C SER A 97 -7.40 -14.95 -3.09
N ARG A 98 -7.06 -15.51 -4.26
CA ARG A 98 -7.67 -15.08 -5.55
C ARG A 98 -9.17 -15.29 -5.59
N LYS A 99 -9.65 -16.41 -5.05
CA LYS A 99 -11.08 -16.65 -4.94
C LYS A 99 -11.76 -15.62 -4.04
N GLY A 100 -11.20 -15.36 -2.84
CA GLY A 100 -11.73 -14.33 -1.95
C GLY A 100 -11.71 -12.93 -2.57
N PHE A 101 -10.68 -12.61 -3.34
CA PHE A 101 -10.62 -11.36 -4.11
C PHE A 101 -11.75 -11.27 -5.15
N GLN A 102 -12.02 -12.35 -5.88
CA GLN A 102 -13.14 -12.41 -6.83
C GLN A 102 -14.50 -12.27 -6.11
N ASP A 103 -14.66 -12.92 -4.96
CA ASP A 103 -15.87 -12.80 -4.15
C ASP A 103 -16.11 -11.33 -3.72
N VAL A 104 -15.04 -10.56 -3.42
CA VAL A 104 -15.15 -9.12 -3.12
C VAL A 104 -15.60 -8.31 -4.34
N LEU A 105 -15.11 -8.63 -5.53
CA LEU A 105 -15.53 -7.95 -6.77
C LEU A 105 -17.01 -8.26 -7.11
N ASP A 106 -17.45 -9.49 -6.86
CA ASP A 106 -18.80 -9.95 -7.20
C ASP A 106 -19.85 -9.45 -6.19
N ASP A 107 -19.52 -9.40 -4.88
CA ASP A 107 -20.40 -8.93 -3.80
C ASP A 107 -19.64 -8.11 -2.77
N PRO A 108 -19.24 -6.88 -3.08
CA PRO A 108 -18.45 -6.04 -2.18
C PRO A 108 -19.17 -5.74 -0.86
N GLN A 109 -20.50 -5.53 -0.88
CA GLN A 109 -21.26 -5.21 0.32
C GLN A 109 -21.39 -6.44 1.25
N GLY A 110 -21.64 -7.62 0.70
CA GLY A 110 -21.67 -8.86 1.48
C GLY A 110 -20.31 -9.16 2.10
N CYS A 111 -19.22 -8.97 1.37
CA CYS A 111 -17.87 -9.16 1.88
C CYS A 111 -17.51 -8.12 2.97
N LEU A 112 -17.92 -6.86 2.81
CA LEU A 112 -17.74 -5.83 3.84
C LEU A 112 -18.49 -6.21 5.13
N GLN A 113 -19.71 -6.71 5.04
CA GLN A 113 -20.46 -7.17 6.21
C GLN A 113 -19.79 -8.37 6.90
N ILE A 114 -19.18 -9.29 6.14
CA ILE A 114 -18.38 -10.38 6.71
C ILE A 114 -17.22 -9.83 7.52
N LEU A 115 -16.47 -8.86 6.96
CA LEU A 115 -15.37 -8.20 7.66
C LEU A 115 -15.83 -7.55 8.96
N LEU A 116 -16.85 -6.70 8.90
CA LEU A 116 -17.39 -5.96 10.06
C LEU A 116 -17.96 -6.88 11.16
N ASN A 117 -18.54 -8.02 10.78
CA ASN A 117 -19.08 -8.99 11.71
C ASN A 117 -18.01 -9.85 12.41
N ASN A 118 -16.83 -9.97 11.80
CA ASN A 118 -15.73 -10.80 12.31
C ASN A 118 -14.52 -9.98 12.82
N GLN A 119 -14.64 -8.67 12.92
CA GLN A 119 -13.59 -7.80 13.43
C GLN A 119 -13.31 -8.00 14.92
N ASP A 120 -12.10 -7.70 15.36
CA ASP A 120 -11.74 -7.61 16.78
C ASP A 120 -12.10 -6.21 17.32
N LYS A 121 -13.34 -6.03 17.72
CA LYS A 121 -13.84 -4.74 18.25
C LYS A 121 -13.14 -4.26 19.51
N ALA A 122 -12.50 -5.15 20.25
CA ALA A 122 -11.85 -4.80 21.51
C ALA A 122 -10.48 -4.15 21.32
N ASN A 123 -9.73 -4.60 20.31
CA ASN A 123 -8.37 -4.13 20.07
C ASN A 123 -8.26 -3.26 18.80
N TYR A 124 -9.03 -3.59 17.75
CA TYR A 124 -8.96 -2.92 16.45
C TYR A 124 -10.37 -2.70 15.89
N PRO A 125 -11.14 -1.76 16.48
CA PRO A 125 -12.49 -1.47 16.02
C PRO A 125 -12.45 -0.82 14.63
N LEU A 126 -13.14 -1.42 13.68
CA LEU A 126 -13.31 -0.85 12.34
C LEU A 126 -14.49 0.13 12.36
N ASP A 127 -14.31 1.27 11.71
CA ASP A 127 -15.37 2.24 11.47
C ASP A 127 -16.07 1.91 10.15
N SER A 128 -17.35 1.55 10.22
CA SER A 128 -18.09 1.08 9.05
C SER A 128 -18.19 2.10 7.91
N GLU A 129 -18.25 3.40 8.21
CA GLU A 129 -18.32 4.44 7.18
C GLU A 129 -16.95 4.62 6.49
N VAL A 130 -15.86 4.52 7.26
CA VAL A 130 -14.50 4.57 6.70
C VAL A 130 -14.25 3.35 5.84
N GLU A 131 -14.65 2.14 6.30
CA GLU A 131 -14.48 0.91 5.54
C GLU A 131 -15.33 0.90 4.25
N GLU A 132 -16.54 1.48 4.28
CA GLU A 132 -17.36 1.65 3.09
C GLU A 132 -16.70 2.59 2.07
N LYS A 133 -16.16 3.71 2.54
CA LYS A 133 -15.38 4.63 1.69
C LYS A 133 -14.09 4.01 1.16
N SER A 134 -13.39 3.23 1.99
CA SER A 134 -12.23 2.45 1.57
C SER A 134 -12.56 1.52 0.42
N MET A 135 -13.67 0.79 0.52
CA MET A 135 -14.16 -0.10 -0.53
C MET A 135 -14.48 0.66 -1.82
N GLU A 136 -15.16 1.82 -1.73
CA GLU A 136 -15.47 2.68 -2.89
C GLU A 136 -14.20 3.12 -3.63
N ILE A 137 -13.11 3.41 -2.90
CA ILE A 137 -11.83 3.84 -3.48
C ILE A 137 -11.08 2.64 -4.09
N LEU A 138 -11.05 1.50 -3.42
CA LEU A 138 -10.24 0.36 -3.83
C LEU A 138 -10.87 -0.47 -4.96
N LEU A 139 -12.20 -0.63 -4.99
CA LEU A 139 -12.88 -1.49 -5.97
C LEU A 139 -12.53 -1.17 -7.42
N PRO A 140 -12.50 0.10 -7.88
CA PRO A 140 -12.10 0.41 -9.25
C PRO A 140 -10.66 -0.02 -9.55
N LEU A 141 -9.73 0.23 -8.62
CA LEU A 141 -8.31 -0.14 -8.75
C LEU A 141 -8.12 -1.65 -8.78
N MET A 142 -8.88 -2.37 -7.93
CA MET A 142 -8.89 -3.83 -7.88
C MET A 142 -9.45 -4.41 -9.18
N ALA A 143 -10.55 -3.87 -9.71
CA ALA A 143 -11.21 -4.37 -10.91
C ALA A 143 -10.33 -4.22 -12.15
N ASP A 144 -9.65 -3.09 -12.31
CA ASP A 144 -8.76 -2.81 -13.44
C ASP A 144 -7.58 -3.79 -13.51
N ASN A 145 -7.11 -4.27 -12.38
CA ASN A 145 -5.95 -5.18 -12.26
C ASN A 145 -6.34 -6.59 -11.79
N SER A 146 -7.60 -6.98 -11.90
CA SER A 146 -8.11 -8.24 -11.33
C SER A 146 -7.42 -9.50 -11.88
N ALA A 147 -7.02 -9.50 -13.16
CA ALA A 147 -6.32 -10.61 -13.78
C ALA A 147 -4.90 -10.82 -13.22
N ASP A 148 -4.30 -9.74 -12.70
CA ASP A 148 -2.92 -9.73 -12.22
C ASP A 148 -2.81 -9.87 -10.70
N PHE A 149 -3.95 -9.98 -10.00
CA PHE A 149 -3.94 -10.13 -8.54
C PHE A 149 -3.09 -11.33 -8.09
N LEU A 150 -2.13 -11.07 -7.20
CA LEU A 150 -1.13 -12.04 -6.73
C LEU A 150 -0.26 -12.65 -7.86
N THR A 151 -0.04 -11.90 -8.94
CA THR A 151 1.05 -12.15 -9.88
C THR A 151 2.23 -11.24 -9.56
N ILE A 152 3.37 -11.52 -10.16
CA ILE A 152 4.57 -10.70 -10.00
C ILE A 152 4.84 -9.93 -11.27
N ASN A 153 4.83 -8.60 -11.17
CA ASN A 153 5.26 -7.73 -12.25
C ASN A 153 6.76 -7.41 -12.09
N LYS A 154 7.62 -8.22 -12.71
CA LYS A 154 9.08 -8.05 -12.62
C LYS A 154 9.58 -6.70 -13.13
N GLU A 155 8.87 -6.08 -14.08
CA GLU A 155 9.22 -4.75 -14.57
C GLU A 155 8.99 -3.68 -13.50
N SER A 156 7.88 -3.73 -12.77
CA SER A 156 7.62 -2.85 -11.63
C SER A 156 8.69 -3.01 -10.54
N TRP A 157 9.05 -4.24 -10.21
CA TRP A 157 10.14 -4.53 -9.26
C TRP A 157 11.49 -3.97 -9.74
N GLN A 158 11.83 -4.11 -11.02
CA GLN A 158 13.07 -3.57 -11.58
C GLN A 158 13.08 -2.04 -11.53
N ASN A 159 11.98 -1.39 -11.95
CA ASN A 159 11.85 0.06 -11.90
C ASN A 159 12.00 0.60 -10.47
N THR A 160 11.40 -0.08 -9.49
CA THR A 160 11.56 0.25 -8.07
C THR A 160 13.01 0.10 -7.62
N ALA A 161 13.67 -1.00 -7.97
CA ALA A 161 15.06 -1.26 -7.60
C ALA A 161 16.02 -0.23 -8.23
N ASP A 162 15.80 0.13 -9.48
CA ASP A 162 16.60 1.14 -10.19
C ASP A 162 16.42 2.54 -9.55
N TRP A 163 15.20 2.87 -9.15
CA TRP A 163 14.93 4.10 -8.42
C TRP A 163 15.62 4.10 -7.04
N LEU A 164 15.55 3.00 -6.28
CA LEU A 164 16.24 2.86 -4.99
C LEU A 164 17.76 3.02 -5.14
N LEU A 165 18.34 2.47 -6.22
CA LEU A 165 19.76 2.62 -6.52
C LEU A 165 20.10 4.07 -6.87
N LYS A 166 19.30 4.72 -7.73
CA LYS A 166 19.44 6.13 -8.08
C LYS A 166 19.40 7.06 -6.88
N MET A 167 18.49 6.79 -5.93
CA MET A 167 18.35 7.56 -4.69
C MET A 167 19.43 7.23 -3.64
N GLY A 168 20.31 6.26 -3.91
CA GLY A 168 21.36 5.84 -2.99
C GLY A 168 20.85 5.08 -1.76
N ILE A 169 19.61 4.58 -1.79
CA ILE A 169 19.01 3.77 -0.73
C ILE A 169 19.65 2.39 -0.71
N ILE A 170 19.88 1.81 -1.90
CA ILE A 170 20.68 0.61 -2.07
C ILE A 170 21.98 0.97 -2.81
N THR A 171 23.04 0.23 -2.52
CA THR A 171 24.39 0.50 -3.05
C THR A 171 24.79 -0.39 -4.22
N LYS A 172 23.95 -1.37 -4.55
CA LYS A 172 24.15 -2.32 -5.64
C LYS A 172 22.84 -2.58 -6.35
N ALA A 173 22.93 -2.87 -7.66
CA ALA A 173 21.78 -3.32 -8.43
C ALA A 173 21.19 -4.60 -7.80
N ALA A 174 19.86 -4.65 -7.73
CA ALA A 174 19.14 -5.82 -7.23
C ALA A 174 19.03 -6.89 -8.33
N ASP A 175 19.10 -8.15 -7.93
CA ASP A 175 18.80 -9.28 -8.80
C ASP A 175 17.32 -9.65 -8.57
N ILE A 176 16.45 -9.19 -9.45
CA ILE A 176 15.00 -9.37 -9.32
C ILE A 176 14.61 -10.84 -9.39
N ASP A 177 15.30 -11.65 -10.19
CA ASP A 177 15.02 -13.09 -10.28
C ASP A 177 15.37 -13.85 -8.98
N ALA A 178 16.28 -13.32 -8.17
CA ALA A 178 16.58 -13.85 -6.86
C ALA A 178 15.64 -13.34 -5.75
N LEU A 179 15.02 -12.16 -5.94
CA LEU A 179 14.15 -11.54 -4.94
C LEU A 179 12.71 -12.02 -5.01
N VAL A 180 12.20 -12.27 -6.20
CA VAL A 180 10.79 -12.64 -6.42
C VAL A 180 10.67 -14.00 -7.06
N THR A 181 9.61 -14.73 -6.72
CA THR A 181 9.40 -16.06 -7.27
C THR A 181 7.91 -16.32 -7.54
N ASP A 182 7.60 -16.78 -8.73
CA ASP A 182 6.27 -17.27 -9.06
C ASP A 182 6.04 -18.63 -8.43
N ILE A 183 4.93 -18.79 -7.74
CA ILE A 183 4.48 -20.06 -7.21
C ILE A 183 3.58 -20.72 -8.25
N PRO A 184 3.96 -21.89 -8.81
CA PRO A 184 3.12 -22.61 -9.77
C PRO A 184 1.75 -22.95 -9.17
N GLN A 185 0.70 -22.77 -9.97
CA GLN A 185 -0.71 -22.91 -9.55
C GLN A 185 -1.36 -24.15 -10.12
#